data_db287b792872a4efcfba1a700f4c3b3a
#
_entry.id   db287b792872a4efcfba1a700f4c3b3a
#
_cell.length_a   1.000
_cell.length_b   1.000
_cell.length_c   1.000
_cell.angle_alpha   90.00
_cell.angle_beta   90.00
_cell.angle_gamma   90.00
#
_symmetry.space_group_name_H-M   'P 1'
#
loop_
_entity.id
_entity.type
_entity.pdbx_description
1 polymer ?
#
loop_
_entity_poly.entity_id
_entity_poly.type
_entity_poly.pdbx_seq_one_letter_code
_entity_poly.pdbx_strand_id
1 'polypeptide(L)'
;MNEYYSVNANVHRGVHFLSQQATELHEAARETVRRFINARSTREIVFTRGTTESINLVASSFVAGQMKPGDEVIVSQMEHHSNIVPWQLQAERSGIVIRVIPIDDRGELMEDALEQLFTPRTKLVSVAHVSNVLGTVNPVERIVARAHAHGVPVLVDGAQ
;
A
#
# COMPACT_ATOMS: atom_id res chain seq x y z
N MET A 1 8.92 -3.77 26.23
CA MET A 1 9.69 -4.59 25.26
C MET A 1 10.48 -5.72 25.93
N ASN A 2 11.27 -5.45 26.97
CA ASN A 2 12.10 -6.49 27.62
C ASN A 2 11.28 -7.67 28.17
N GLU A 3 10.11 -7.42 28.74
CA GLU A 3 9.22 -8.47 29.24
C GLU A 3 8.73 -9.41 28.12
N TYR A 4 8.38 -8.86 26.96
CA TYR A 4 7.96 -9.66 25.82
C TYR A 4 9.07 -10.62 25.36
N TYR A 5 10.32 -10.16 25.28
CA TYR A 5 11.44 -11.00 24.87
C TYR A 5 11.77 -12.13 25.85
N SER A 6 11.46 -11.97 27.14
CA SER A 6 11.70 -13.00 28.15
C SER A 6 10.64 -14.12 28.16
N VAL A 7 9.46 -13.87 27.58
CA VAL A 7 8.33 -14.82 27.56
C VAL A 7 7.85 -15.17 26.17
N ASN A 8 8.60 -14.78 25.12
CA ASN A 8 8.18 -14.95 23.75
C ASN A 8 8.13 -16.42 23.34
N ALA A 9 7.08 -16.77 22.59
CA ALA A 9 6.87 -18.07 21.99
C ALA A 9 6.15 -17.95 20.63
N ASN A 10 5.96 -19.07 19.92
CA ASN A 10 5.29 -19.09 18.65
C ASN A 10 3.84 -18.61 18.75
N VAL A 11 3.51 -17.58 17.95
CA VAL A 11 2.13 -17.10 17.80
C VAL A 11 1.32 -18.10 16.98
N HIS A 12 0.08 -18.38 17.40
CA HIS A 12 -0.89 -19.29 16.75
C HIS A 12 -0.46 -20.76 16.56
N ARG A 13 0.61 -21.22 17.21
CA ARG A 13 1.13 -22.59 16.98
C ARG A 13 1.24 -23.47 18.22
N GLY A 14 0.87 -22.99 19.38
CA GLY A 14 1.03 -23.76 20.61
C GLY A 14 -0.22 -23.77 21.46
N VAL A 15 -0.42 -24.88 22.17
CA VAL A 15 -1.46 -25.01 23.21
C VAL A 15 -0.92 -24.74 24.61
N HIS A 16 0.36 -24.35 24.71
CA HIS A 16 0.96 -24.04 26.01
C HIS A 16 0.84 -22.53 26.34
N PHE A 17 0.93 -22.23 27.63
CA PHE A 17 0.70 -20.89 28.19
C PHE A 17 1.42 -19.76 27.44
N LEU A 18 2.73 -19.90 27.17
CA LEU A 18 3.52 -18.85 26.53
C LEU A 18 3.05 -18.55 25.10
N SER A 19 2.62 -19.58 24.36
CA SER A 19 2.08 -19.40 23.01
C SER A 19 0.72 -18.70 23.03
N GLN A 20 -0.13 -19.00 24.00
CA GLN A 20 -1.41 -18.30 24.17
C GLN A 20 -1.18 -16.84 24.51
N GLN A 21 -0.30 -16.54 25.47
CA GLN A 21 0.05 -15.18 25.85
C GLN A 21 0.64 -14.37 24.65
N ALA A 22 1.55 -14.98 23.89
CA ALA A 22 2.13 -14.34 22.71
C ALA A 22 1.06 -14.04 21.64
N THR A 23 0.11 -14.96 21.46
CA THR A 23 -1.01 -14.79 20.53
C THR A 23 -1.93 -13.65 20.97
N GLU A 24 -2.29 -13.60 22.25
CA GLU A 24 -3.14 -12.53 22.81
C GLU A 24 -2.50 -11.16 22.62
N LEU A 25 -1.20 -11.02 22.90
CA LEU A 25 -0.46 -9.78 22.72
C LEU A 25 -0.40 -9.36 21.23
N HIS A 26 -0.19 -10.32 20.34
CA HIS A 26 -0.15 -10.07 18.89
C HIS A 26 -1.52 -9.59 18.37
N GLU A 27 -2.60 -10.26 18.75
CA GLU A 27 -3.94 -9.87 18.33
C GLU A 27 -4.41 -8.56 18.98
N ALA A 28 -4.01 -8.27 20.21
CA ALA A 28 -4.25 -6.98 20.85
C ALA A 28 -3.54 -5.84 20.11
N ALA A 29 -2.30 -6.05 19.65
CA ALA A 29 -1.58 -5.08 18.83
C ALA A 29 -2.29 -4.84 17.49
N ARG A 30 -2.76 -5.91 16.83
CA ARG A 30 -3.54 -5.84 15.58
C ARG A 30 -4.83 -5.03 15.78
N GLU A 31 -5.55 -5.27 16.86
CA GLU A 31 -6.76 -4.52 17.20
C GLU A 31 -6.47 -3.04 17.48
N THR A 32 -5.34 -2.73 18.12
CA THR A 32 -4.91 -1.34 18.35
C THR A 32 -4.68 -0.61 17.03
N VAL A 33 -3.96 -1.24 16.09
CA VAL A 33 -3.73 -0.67 14.75
C VAL A 33 -5.05 -0.53 14.00
N ARG A 34 -5.92 -1.56 14.04
CA ARG A 34 -7.24 -1.49 13.41
C ARG A 34 -8.02 -0.25 13.84
N ARG A 35 -8.09 0.00 15.14
CA ARG A 35 -8.78 1.19 15.68
C ARG A 35 -8.13 2.48 15.24
N PHE A 36 -6.80 2.55 15.26
CA PHE A 36 -6.05 3.76 14.91
C PHE A 36 -6.30 4.18 13.46
N ILE A 37 -6.31 3.24 12.51
CA ILE A 37 -6.54 3.54 11.09
C ILE A 37 -8.02 3.43 10.70
N ASN A 38 -8.93 3.21 11.66
CA ASN A 38 -10.37 3.07 11.43
C ASN A 38 -10.74 1.93 10.45
N ALA A 39 -9.96 0.85 10.44
CA ALA A 39 -10.28 -0.33 9.64
C ALA A 39 -11.52 -1.06 10.20
N ARG A 40 -12.30 -1.70 9.33
CA ARG A 40 -13.54 -2.39 9.72
C ARG A 40 -13.28 -3.69 10.48
N SER A 41 -12.19 -4.37 10.13
CA SER A 41 -11.86 -5.69 10.67
C SER A 41 -10.36 -5.83 10.91
N THR A 42 -9.96 -6.62 11.91
CA THR A 42 -8.56 -7.01 12.14
C THR A 42 -7.98 -7.80 10.96
N ARG A 43 -8.82 -8.40 10.11
CA ARG A 43 -8.39 -9.09 8.88
C ARG A 43 -7.79 -8.15 7.84
N GLU A 44 -8.06 -6.85 7.94
CA GLU A 44 -7.50 -5.81 7.07
C GLU A 44 -6.10 -5.38 7.52
N ILE A 45 -5.64 -5.84 8.70
CA ILE A 45 -4.33 -5.51 9.24
C ILE A 45 -3.36 -6.65 8.96
N VAL A 46 -2.37 -6.40 8.14
CA VAL A 46 -1.30 -7.34 7.83
C VAL A 46 0.03 -6.75 8.26
N PHE A 47 0.69 -7.38 9.23
CA PHE A 47 2.02 -6.97 9.67
C PHE A 47 3.07 -7.50 8.69
N THR A 48 3.96 -6.63 8.26
CA THR A 48 5.08 -6.91 7.37
C THR A 48 6.38 -6.38 7.97
N ARG A 49 7.51 -6.68 7.36
CA ARG A 49 8.82 -6.19 7.81
C ARG A 49 9.10 -4.74 7.41
N GLY A 50 8.23 -4.14 6.61
CA GLY A 50 8.34 -2.75 6.17
C GLY A 50 7.56 -2.47 4.90
N THR A 51 7.51 -1.20 4.51
CA THR A 51 6.72 -0.71 3.37
C THR A 51 7.08 -1.40 2.05
N THR A 52 8.36 -1.68 1.80
CA THR A 52 8.78 -2.41 0.60
C THR A 52 8.12 -3.78 0.51
N GLU A 53 8.06 -4.54 1.61
CA GLU A 53 7.39 -5.84 1.62
C GLU A 53 5.88 -5.68 1.42
N SER A 54 5.27 -4.68 2.06
CA SER A 54 3.83 -4.40 1.93
C SER A 54 3.44 -4.11 0.48
N ILE A 55 4.18 -3.24 -0.19
CA ILE A 55 3.89 -2.88 -1.59
C ILE A 55 4.12 -4.07 -2.51
N ASN A 56 5.20 -4.84 -2.33
CA ASN A 56 5.44 -6.06 -3.10
C ASN A 56 4.33 -7.11 -2.90
N LEU A 57 3.83 -7.26 -1.69
CA LEU A 57 2.71 -8.15 -1.39
C LEU A 57 1.45 -7.72 -2.14
N VAL A 58 1.12 -6.43 -2.09
CA VAL A 58 -0.03 -5.89 -2.83
C VAL A 58 0.19 -6.04 -4.33
N ALA A 59 1.34 -5.64 -4.87
CA ALA A 59 1.62 -5.70 -6.30
C ALA A 59 1.47 -7.12 -6.84
N SER A 60 2.04 -8.11 -6.14
CA SER A 60 1.97 -9.50 -6.60
C SER A 60 0.56 -10.10 -6.47
N SER A 61 -0.11 -9.90 -5.34
CA SER A 61 -1.43 -10.49 -5.08
C SER A 61 -2.54 -9.81 -5.88
N PHE A 62 -2.52 -8.47 -5.97
CA PHE A 62 -3.52 -7.70 -6.69
C PHE A 62 -3.45 -7.95 -8.20
N VAL A 63 -2.23 -7.91 -8.77
CA VAL A 63 -2.05 -8.18 -10.20
C VAL A 63 -2.50 -9.60 -10.54
N ALA A 64 -2.03 -10.61 -9.78
CA ALA A 64 -2.40 -12.00 -10.03
C ALA A 64 -3.91 -12.27 -9.89
N GLY A 65 -4.57 -11.59 -8.96
CA GLY A 65 -5.98 -11.83 -8.65
C GLY A 65 -6.97 -10.99 -9.45
N GLN A 66 -6.57 -9.81 -9.93
CA GLN A 66 -7.55 -8.80 -10.42
C GLN A 66 -7.16 -8.10 -11.73
N MET A 67 -5.96 -8.33 -12.27
CA MET A 67 -5.50 -7.64 -13.47
C MET A 67 -5.22 -8.58 -14.62
N LYS A 68 -5.33 -8.05 -15.84
CA LYS A 68 -5.04 -8.74 -17.11
C LYS A 68 -3.99 -7.95 -17.88
N PRO A 69 -3.31 -8.57 -18.87
CA PRO A 69 -2.43 -7.83 -19.77
C PRO A 69 -3.13 -6.61 -20.39
N GLY A 70 -2.48 -5.45 -20.32
CA GLY A 70 -3.00 -4.17 -20.76
C GLY A 70 -3.83 -3.41 -19.72
N ASP A 71 -4.13 -3.98 -18.54
CA ASP A 71 -4.68 -3.21 -17.43
C ASP A 71 -3.62 -2.25 -16.87
N GLU A 72 -4.06 -1.15 -16.26
CA GLU A 72 -3.20 -0.03 -15.93
C GLU A 72 -3.11 0.21 -14.42
N VAL A 73 -1.90 0.53 -13.96
CA VAL A 73 -1.61 1.07 -12.63
C VAL A 73 -1.11 2.50 -12.79
N ILE A 74 -1.72 3.45 -12.10
CA ILE A 74 -1.27 4.84 -12.06
C ILE A 74 -0.35 5.01 -10.85
N VAL A 75 0.86 5.55 -11.06
CA VAL A 75 1.81 5.93 -10.00
C VAL A 75 2.18 7.40 -10.15
N SER A 76 2.76 8.04 -9.13
CA SER A 76 3.28 9.39 -9.30
C SER A 76 4.74 9.40 -9.76
N GLN A 77 5.18 10.51 -10.33
CA GLN A 77 6.58 10.71 -10.73
C GLN A 77 7.53 10.82 -9.53
N MET A 78 7.01 11.12 -8.34
CA MET A 78 7.81 11.33 -7.13
C MET A 78 7.88 10.10 -6.21
N GLU A 79 7.47 8.91 -6.68
CA GLU A 79 7.45 7.71 -5.86
C GLU A 79 8.86 7.25 -5.44
N HIS A 80 8.94 6.70 -4.23
CA HIS A 80 10.11 5.94 -3.83
C HIS A 80 10.23 4.65 -4.65
N HIS A 81 11.44 4.15 -4.87
CA HIS A 81 11.69 2.91 -5.63
C HIS A 81 10.87 1.72 -5.14
N SER A 82 10.56 1.64 -3.83
CA SER A 82 9.67 0.60 -3.28
C SER A 82 8.26 0.63 -3.86
N ASN A 83 7.82 1.78 -4.39
CA ASN A 83 6.50 1.94 -5.03
C ASN A 83 6.59 2.15 -6.55
N ILE A 84 7.75 1.89 -7.16
CA ILE A 84 7.94 1.87 -8.61
C ILE A 84 8.33 0.46 -9.09
N VAL A 85 9.41 -0.07 -8.54
CA VAL A 85 10.01 -1.32 -9.00
C VAL A 85 9.05 -2.52 -8.94
N PRO A 86 8.23 -2.71 -7.89
CA PRO A 86 7.27 -3.81 -7.88
C PRO A 86 6.30 -3.78 -9.07
N TRP A 87 5.83 -2.59 -9.47
CA TRP A 87 4.93 -2.43 -10.60
C TRP A 87 5.65 -2.68 -11.94
N GLN A 88 6.91 -2.26 -12.07
CA GLN A 88 7.73 -2.56 -13.26
C GLN A 88 7.94 -4.07 -13.42
N LEU A 89 8.27 -4.77 -12.34
CA LEU A 89 8.39 -6.24 -12.36
C LEU A 89 7.07 -6.93 -12.73
N GLN A 90 5.92 -6.40 -12.29
CA GLN A 90 4.62 -6.92 -12.69
C GLN A 90 4.31 -6.59 -14.17
N ALA A 91 4.70 -5.41 -14.64
CA ALA A 91 4.54 -5.05 -16.05
C ALA A 91 5.31 -6.01 -16.97
N GLU A 92 6.54 -6.34 -16.62
CA GLU A 92 7.36 -7.32 -17.36
C GLU A 92 6.74 -8.73 -17.35
N ARG A 93 6.19 -9.17 -16.20
CA ARG A 93 5.70 -10.54 -16.01
C ARG A 93 4.28 -10.76 -16.52
N SER A 94 3.43 -9.76 -16.35
CA SER A 94 1.97 -9.89 -16.54
C SER A 94 1.42 -8.98 -17.63
N GLY A 95 2.26 -8.14 -18.23
CA GLY A 95 1.87 -7.25 -19.33
C GLY A 95 0.95 -6.11 -18.91
N ILE A 96 0.91 -5.73 -17.61
CA ILE A 96 0.22 -4.53 -17.16
C ILE A 96 0.98 -3.28 -17.61
N VAL A 97 0.31 -2.15 -17.64
CA VAL A 97 0.87 -0.85 -18.08
C VAL A 97 0.96 0.10 -16.90
N ILE A 98 2.09 0.80 -16.79
CA ILE A 98 2.27 1.85 -15.79
C ILE A 98 1.99 3.20 -16.44
N ARG A 99 1.11 3.97 -15.81
CA ARG A 99 0.83 5.37 -16.12
C ARG A 99 1.41 6.25 -15.03
N VAL A 100 1.97 7.41 -15.39
CA VAL A 100 2.66 8.27 -14.43
C VAL A 100 1.97 9.62 -14.35
N ILE A 101 1.60 10.03 -13.13
CA ILE A 101 1.17 11.40 -12.83
C ILE A 101 2.42 12.29 -12.82
N PRO A 102 2.53 13.27 -13.68
CA PRO A 102 3.68 14.17 -13.69
C PRO A 102 3.65 15.14 -12.49
N ILE A 103 4.81 15.74 -12.21
CA ILE A 103 4.97 16.84 -11.26
C ILE A 103 5.27 18.13 -12.01
N ASP A 104 4.95 19.25 -11.40
CA ASP A 104 5.33 20.59 -11.88
C ASP A 104 6.73 20.98 -11.38
N ASP A 105 7.22 22.16 -11.80
CA ASP A 105 8.53 22.70 -11.41
C ASP A 105 8.64 23.01 -9.90
N ARG A 106 7.53 23.01 -9.15
CA ARG A 106 7.50 23.16 -7.69
C ARG A 106 7.53 21.82 -6.97
N GLY A 107 7.53 20.72 -7.73
CA GLY A 107 7.48 19.37 -7.17
C GLY A 107 6.10 18.98 -6.64
N GLU A 108 5.04 19.58 -7.15
CA GLU A 108 3.64 19.24 -6.81
C GLU A 108 3.03 18.36 -7.91
N LEU A 109 2.12 17.45 -7.53
CA LEU A 109 1.43 16.60 -8.50
C LEU A 109 0.49 17.43 -9.39
N MET A 110 0.57 17.19 -10.69
CA MET A 110 -0.35 17.80 -11.66
C MET A 110 -1.69 17.06 -11.64
N GLU A 111 -2.60 17.50 -10.76
CA GLU A 111 -3.89 16.82 -10.53
C GLU A 111 -4.78 16.77 -11.78
N ASP A 112 -4.70 17.77 -12.66
CA ASP A 112 -5.46 17.76 -13.93
C ASP A 112 -4.96 16.66 -14.86
N ALA A 113 -3.66 16.34 -14.82
CA ALA A 113 -3.10 15.22 -15.57
C ALA A 113 -3.60 13.86 -15.02
N LEU A 114 -3.79 13.74 -13.70
CA LEU A 114 -4.37 12.53 -13.10
C LEU A 114 -5.72 12.20 -13.71
N GLU A 115 -6.62 13.19 -13.89
CA GLU A 115 -7.94 12.95 -14.44
C GLU A 115 -7.88 12.36 -15.86
N GLN A 116 -6.91 12.82 -16.66
CA GLN A 116 -6.71 12.34 -18.03
C GLN A 116 -6.08 10.93 -18.12
N LEU A 117 -5.50 10.44 -17.02
CA LEU A 117 -4.89 9.11 -16.96
C LEU A 117 -5.90 7.99 -16.71
N PHE A 118 -7.09 8.31 -16.19
CA PHE A 118 -8.10 7.28 -15.95
C PHE A 118 -8.68 6.76 -17.27
N THR A 119 -8.66 5.45 -17.40
CA THR A 119 -9.28 4.71 -18.53
C THR A 119 -10.09 3.54 -17.97
N PRO A 120 -10.93 2.87 -18.78
CA PRO A 120 -11.60 1.64 -18.34
C PRO A 120 -10.66 0.50 -17.93
N ARG A 121 -9.37 0.62 -18.30
CA ARG A 121 -8.32 -0.34 -17.93
C ARG A 121 -7.60 0.01 -16.64
N THR A 122 -7.79 1.19 -16.09
CA THR A 122 -7.18 1.59 -14.80
C THR A 122 -7.77 0.75 -13.68
N LYS A 123 -6.90 0.05 -12.92
CA LYS A 123 -7.30 -0.86 -11.84
C LYS A 123 -6.78 -0.44 -10.48
N LEU A 124 -5.74 0.38 -10.44
CA LEU A 124 -5.14 0.84 -9.19
C LEU A 124 -4.46 2.19 -9.39
N VAL A 125 -4.54 3.04 -8.36
CA VAL A 125 -3.65 4.20 -8.19
C VAL A 125 -2.74 3.89 -7.00
N SER A 126 -1.42 4.09 -7.14
CA SER A 126 -0.45 3.84 -6.07
C SER A 126 0.44 5.08 -5.90
N VAL A 127 0.29 5.78 -4.78
CA VAL A 127 0.93 7.08 -4.55
C VAL A 127 1.46 7.24 -3.13
N ALA A 128 2.59 7.94 -3.00
CA ALA A 128 3.12 8.34 -1.69
C ALA A 128 2.26 9.44 -1.05
N HIS A 129 2.09 9.37 0.27
CA HIS A 129 1.49 10.46 1.04
C HIS A 129 2.44 11.66 1.08
N VAL A 130 3.70 11.43 1.44
CA VAL A 130 4.74 12.45 1.48
C VAL A 130 5.94 11.97 0.66
N SER A 131 6.45 12.82 -0.21
CA SER A 131 7.66 12.49 -0.98
C SER A 131 8.90 12.45 -0.06
N ASN A 132 9.62 11.34 -0.09
CA ASN A 132 10.87 11.18 0.67
C ASN A 132 12.01 12.07 0.14
N VAL A 133 11.93 12.55 -1.08
CA VAL A 133 12.96 13.40 -1.72
C VAL A 133 12.58 14.87 -1.64
N LEU A 134 11.35 15.22 -1.99
CA LEU A 134 10.88 16.59 -2.10
C LEU A 134 10.26 17.13 -0.81
N GLY A 135 9.79 16.25 0.07
CA GLY A 135 9.00 16.63 1.26
C GLY A 135 7.59 17.12 0.93
N THR A 136 7.20 17.08 -0.35
CA THR A 136 5.85 17.45 -0.79
C THR A 136 4.82 16.54 -0.16
N VAL A 137 3.82 17.13 0.50
CA VAL A 137 2.64 16.42 1.02
C VAL A 137 1.59 16.35 -0.08
N ASN A 138 1.33 15.15 -0.58
CA ASN A 138 0.38 14.95 -1.66
C ASN A 138 -1.07 15.07 -1.17
N PRO A 139 -1.99 15.60 -1.97
CA PRO A 139 -3.40 15.75 -1.64
C PRO A 139 -4.15 14.40 -1.75
N VAL A 140 -3.76 13.43 -0.88
CA VAL A 140 -4.22 12.04 -0.95
C VAL A 140 -5.75 11.93 -0.88
N GLU A 141 -6.40 12.75 -0.07
CA GLU A 141 -7.86 12.77 0.04
C GLU A 141 -8.51 13.07 -1.32
N ARG A 142 -8.00 14.07 -2.06
CA ARG A 142 -8.51 14.42 -3.39
C ARG A 142 -8.21 13.33 -4.43
N ILE A 143 -7.01 12.74 -4.37
CA ILE A 143 -6.61 11.63 -5.25
C ILE A 143 -7.54 10.43 -5.02
N VAL A 144 -7.80 10.08 -3.76
CA VAL A 144 -8.72 8.98 -3.39
C VAL A 144 -10.14 9.26 -3.87
N ALA A 145 -10.64 10.49 -3.66
CA ALA A 145 -11.98 10.86 -4.11
C ALA A 145 -12.15 10.72 -5.63
N ARG A 146 -11.15 11.18 -6.41
CA ARG A 146 -11.14 11.05 -7.87
C ARG A 146 -11.07 9.58 -8.31
N ALA A 147 -10.13 8.80 -7.76
CA ALA A 147 -10.00 7.39 -8.10
C ALA A 147 -11.29 6.59 -7.78
N HIS A 148 -11.89 6.84 -6.63
CA HIS A 148 -13.15 6.20 -6.24
C HIS A 148 -14.33 6.59 -7.13
N ALA A 149 -14.37 7.81 -7.69
CA ALA A 149 -15.38 8.21 -8.69
C ALA A 149 -15.29 7.35 -9.96
N HIS A 150 -14.09 6.84 -10.29
CA HIS A 150 -13.86 5.88 -11.38
C HIS A 150 -13.96 4.41 -10.94
N GLY A 151 -14.29 4.13 -9.66
CA GLY A 151 -14.33 2.77 -9.11
C GLY A 151 -12.95 2.14 -8.92
N VAL A 152 -11.89 2.94 -8.88
CA VAL A 152 -10.49 2.50 -8.77
C VAL A 152 -10.00 2.61 -7.34
N PRO A 153 -9.48 1.54 -6.73
CA PRO A 153 -8.87 1.59 -5.40
C PRO A 153 -7.55 2.36 -5.42
N VAL A 154 -7.14 2.84 -4.23
CA VAL A 154 -5.88 3.57 -4.05
C VAL A 154 -5.03 2.87 -3.01
N LEU A 155 -3.75 2.63 -3.34
CA LEU A 155 -2.70 2.28 -2.41
C LEU A 155 -1.96 3.57 -2.03
N VAL A 156 -1.90 3.84 -0.74
CA VAL A 156 -1.16 4.98 -0.19
C VAL A 156 0.10 4.48 0.50
N ASP A 157 1.27 4.88 -0.01
CA ASP A 157 2.53 4.70 0.70
C ASP A 157 2.66 5.78 1.78
N GLY A 158 2.47 5.37 3.02
CA GLY A 158 2.53 6.22 4.20
C GLY A 158 3.83 6.06 4.99
N ALA A 159 4.94 5.72 4.35
CA ALA A 159 6.22 5.50 5.02
C ALA A 159 6.82 6.77 5.64
N GLN A 160 6.47 7.95 5.13
CA GLN A 160 6.87 9.26 5.63
C GLN A 160 5.70 9.89 6.45
#